data_1309003b89cc90c01b9230bd4d80e147
#
_entry.id   1309003b89cc90c01b9230bd4d80e147
#
_cell.length_a   1.000
_cell.length_b   1.000
_cell.length_c   1.000
_cell.angle_alpha   90.00
_cell.angle_beta   90.00
_cell.angle_gamma   90.00
#
_symmetry.space_group_name_H-M   'P 1'
#
loop_
_entity.id
_entity.type
_entity.pdbx_description
1 polymer ?
#
loop_
_entity_poly.entity_id
_entity_poly.type
_entity_poly.pdbx_seq_one_letter_code
_entity_poly.pdbx_strand_id
1 'polypeptide(L)'
;MHKISRISLAFTGAILSASLLAACGDENATAAFNNFANQSSSDQAQPSTISSSSTEQLPASSADANSSSATAPDGISSSSDAGVPPTQSSSSAGTAQLDPSCVETPVIDIPLDTNGLADIADAFKSVRCNEKAVFIIRHGERDDGQTGRETPLTYWENEPDSSNGQPSDGVRQARAVGKKLISAEEFVYSHTNYVRTEQTCYNINLGRGQQTFTHDTTSLYSISWYKKDKERYSFYEDSTTNVRLVISGWAYDNLYADAFYDLKEKSEEIIKKDIAPSYASMNKYRVICTHDDFVLPFSVFVSNGAVNYKYHVTSHWPYFLTGVAVIIDNKDQIRYVPFRGLGIGVE
;
A
#
# COMPACT_ATOMS: atom_id res chain seq x y z
N MET A 1 -37.68 32.41 -57.37
CA MET A 1 -38.77 32.30 -56.34
C MET A 1 -38.71 30.89 -55.79
N HIS A 2 -38.03 30.68 -54.68
CA HIS A 2 -38.04 29.38 -53.96
C HIS A 2 -38.45 29.62 -52.52
N LYS A 3 -39.55 28.99 -52.16
CA LYS A 3 -40.14 29.01 -50.82
C LYS A 3 -39.32 28.14 -49.88
N ILE A 4 -38.86 28.72 -48.79
CA ILE A 4 -38.23 28.01 -47.67
C ILE A 4 -39.33 27.65 -46.68
N SER A 5 -39.53 26.36 -46.48
CA SER A 5 -40.47 25.80 -45.50
C SER A 5 -39.73 25.69 -44.14
N ARG A 6 -40.30 26.30 -43.11
CA ARG A 6 -39.84 26.18 -41.71
C ARG A 6 -40.49 24.95 -41.09
N ILE A 7 -39.66 24.03 -40.61
CA ILE A 7 -40.07 22.89 -39.79
C ILE A 7 -39.88 23.28 -38.32
N SER A 8 -40.98 23.37 -37.58
CA SER A 8 -40.99 23.53 -36.14
C SER A 8 -40.82 22.15 -35.49
N LEU A 9 -39.77 21.95 -34.75
CA LEU A 9 -39.57 20.77 -33.91
C LEU A 9 -40.11 21.08 -32.51
N ALA A 10 -41.17 20.39 -32.11
CA ALA A 10 -41.71 20.41 -30.77
C ALA A 10 -40.86 19.47 -29.88
N PHE A 11 -40.27 20.02 -28.83
CA PHE A 11 -39.59 19.27 -27.78
C PHE A 11 -40.64 18.81 -26.76
N THR A 12 -40.94 17.54 -26.75
CA THR A 12 -41.70 16.88 -25.69
C THR A 12 -40.72 16.44 -24.61
N GLY A 13 -40.79 17.09 -23.46
CA GLY A 13 -39.98 16.73 -22.27
C GLY A 13 -40.48 15.40 -21.70
N ALA A 14 -39.60 14.40 -21.69
CA ALA A 14 -39.76 13.19 -20.89
C ALA A 14 -39.11 13.42 -19.53
N ILE A 15 -39.97 13.47 -18.50
CA ILE A 15 -39.52 13.44 -17.10
C ILE A 15 -39.04 12.02 -16.82
N LEU A 16 -37.71 11.80 -16.76
CA LEU A 16 -37.15 10.57 -16.28
C LEU A 16 -37.10 10.63 -14.74
N SER A 17 -37.88 9.76 -14.13
CA SER A 17 -37.87 9.49 -12.71
C SER A 17 -36.48 8.93 -12.35
N ALA A 18 -35.68 9.68 -11.57
CA ALA A 18 -34.45 9.20 -10.98
C ALA A 18 -34.81 8.14 -9.92
N SER A 19 -34.58 6.89 -10.23
CA SER A 19 -34.50 5.82 -9.24
C SER A 19 -33.21 6.05 -8.44
N LEU A 20 -33.35 6.41 -7.16
CA LEU A 20 -32.25 6.37 -6.20
C LEU A 20 -31.83 4.89 -6.05
N LEU A 21 -30.79 4.50 -6.74
CA LEU A 21 -29.94 3.40 -6.32
C LEU A 21 -29.05 3.97 -5.21
N ALA A 22 -29.36 3.58 -3.97
CA ALA A 22 -28.45 3.78 -2.85
C ALA A 22 -27.17 2.96 -3.16
N ALA A 23 -26.18 3.62 -3.74
CA ALA A 23 -24.83 3.11 -3.76
C ALA A 23 -24.36 3.11 -2.30
N CYS A 24 -24.08 1.94 -1.74
CA CYS A 24 -23.39 1.78 -0.47
C CYS A 24 -22.03 2.49 -0.58
N GLY A 25 -22.04 3.76 -0.22
CA GLY A 25 -20.81 4.55 -0.04
C GLY A 25 -20.04 3.96 1.11
N ASP A 26 -18.73 3.89 0.95
CA ASP A 26 -17.79 3.44 1.98
C ASP A 26 -17.65 4.54 3.07
N GLU A 27 -18.75 4.85 3.78
CA GLU A 27 -18.76 5.84 4.88
C GLU A 27 -17.82 5.44 6.04
N ASN A 28 -17.36 4.18 6.05
CA ASN A 28 -16.51 3.64 7.09
C ASN A 28 -15.02 3.92 6.90
N ALA A 29 -14.56 4.30 5.72
CA ALA A 29 -13.18 4.73 5.51
C ALA A 29 -12.86 5.98 6.32
N THR A 30 -13.83 6.89 6.44
CA THR A 30 -13.72 8.15 7.18
C THR A 30 -13.53 7.95 8.69
N ALA A 31 -14.28 7.02 9.29
CA ALA A 31 -14.17 6.72 10.73
C ALA A 31 -12.82 6.08 11.09
N ALA A 32 -12.27 5.25 10.21
CA ALA A 32 -10.95 4.64 10.40
C ALA A 32 -9.83 5.68 10.35
N PHE A 33 -9.92 6.69 9.47
CA PHE A 33 -8.94 7.77 9.36
C PHE A 33 -8.93 8.70 10.59
N ASN A 34 -10.09 9.04 11.12
CA ASN A 34 -10.17 9.90 12.29
C ASN A 34 -9.55 9.26 13.54
N ASN A 35 -9.68 7.95 13.72
CA ASN A 35 -9.01 7.24 14.80
C ASN A 35 -7.49 7.18 14.65
N PHE A 36 -6.97 7.14 13.42
CA PHE A 36 -5.53 7.14 13.17
C PHE A 36 -4.87 8.49 13.50
N ALA A 37 -5.55 9.60 13.19
CA ALA A 37 -5.05 10.94 13.48
C ALA A 37 -5.00 11.25 14.98
N ASN A 38 -5.93 10.70 15.78
CA ASN A 38 -6.03 10.95 17.22
C ASN A 38 -5.10 10.05 18.07
N GLN A 39 -4.62 8.90 17.55
CA GLN A 39 -3.74 8.01 18.31
C GLN A 39 -2.25 8.36 18.21
N SER A 40 -1.85 9.25 17.31
CA SER A 40 -0.44 9.68 17.20
C SER A 40 -0.04 10.77 18.21
N SER A 41 -0.93 11.26 19.06
CA SER A 41 -0.66 12.40 19.95
C SER A 41 -0.99 12.20 21.43
N SER A 42 -1.19 10.95 21.92
CA SER A 42 -1.43 10.74 23.36
C SER A 42 -0.77 9.46 23.90
N ASP A 43 0.55 9.52 24.10
CA ASP A 43 1.23 8.77 25.15
C ASP A 43 1.11 9.56 26.44
N GLN A 44 0.00 9.43 27.16
CA GLN A 44 -0.08 9.69 28.59
C GLN A 44 -0.90 8.61 29.26
N ALA A 45 -0.18 7.83 30.06
CA ALA A 45 -0.75 6.83 30.96
C ALA A 45 -1.69 7.47 31.99
N GLN A 46 -2.93 7.00 32.07
CA GLN A 46 -3.76 7.18 33.25
C GLN A 46 -4.15 5.83 33.84
N PRO A 47 -4.06 5.67 35.17
CA PRO A 47 -4.38 4.41 35.84
C PRO A 47 -5.91 4.23 35.97
N SER A 48 -6.39 3.13 35.45
CA SER A 48 -7.79 2.70 35.68
C SER A 48 -7.94 2.11 37.06
N THR A 49 -8.74 2.77 37.89
CA THR A 49 -9.31 2.23 39.11
C THR A 49 -10.38 1.20 38.77
N ILE A 50 -10.15 -0.04 39.16
CA ILE A 50 -11.19 -1.08 39.21
C ILE A 50 -11.56 -1.29 40.69
N SER A 51 -12.78 -0.97 41.05
CA SER A 51 -13.45 -1.42 42.27
C SER A 51 -14.26 -2.68 41.99
N SER A 52 -14.04 -3.73 42.71
CA SER A 52 -14.98 -4.45 43.58
C SER A 52 -14.58 -5.91 43.80
N SER A 53 -14.29 -6.16 45.03
CA SER A 53 -14.68 -7.24 45.95
C SER A 53 -15.01 -8.62 45.39
N SER A 54 -14.21 -9.61 45.82
CA SER A 54 -14.66 -10.73 46.65
C SER A 54 -13.48 -11.56 47.15
N THR A 55 -13.56 -11.81 48.44
CA THR A 55 -12.78 -12.63 49.37
C THR A 55 -12.60 -14.07 48.93
N GLU A 56 -11.36 -14.61 49.11
CA GLU A 56 -11.12 -15.86 49.85
C GLU A 56 -9.62 -16.16 50.02
N GLN A 57 -9.25 -16.23 51.25
CA GLN A 57 -8.30 -16.98 52.07
C GLN A 57 -7.03 -17.61 51.47
N LEU A 58 -5.96 -17.20 52.18
CA LEU A 58 -4.60 -17.76 52.24
C LEU A 58 -4.55 -19.17 52.89
N PRO A 59 -3.44 -19.90 52.77
CA PRO A 59 -2.48 -19.84 53.86
C PRO A 59 -0.99 -19.71 53.46
N ALA A 60 -0.26 -19.22 54.46
CA ALA A 60 1.15 -18.90 54.50
C ALA A 60 2.08 -20.12 54.71
N SER A 61 3.35 -19.99 54.35
CA SER A 61 4.55 -20.28 55.13
C SER A 61 5.82 -19.95 54.37
N SER A 62 6.55 -19.04 54.88
CA SER A 62 7.80 -19.04 55.68
C SER A 62 9.06 -19.24 54.83
N ALA A 63 9.83 -18.18 54.70
CA ALA A 63 11.16 -17.86 55.27
C ALA A 63 12.32 -18.76 54.80
N ASP A 64 13.39 -18.17 54.22
CA ASP A 64 14.58 -17.81 54.94
C ASP A 64 15.58 -17.02 54.12
N ALA A 65 16.23 -16.10 54.79
CA ALA A 65 17.30 -15.27 54.36
C ALA A 65 18.66 -16.06 54.31
N ASN A 66 19.60 -15.68 53.43
CA ASN A 66 20.96 -15.50 53.89
C ASN A 66 21.80 -14.61 52.96
N SER A 67 22.41 -13.62 53.56
CA SER A 67 23.46 -12.74 53.10
C SER A 67 24.83 -13.43 53.14
N SER A 68 25.74 -13.06 52.24
CA SER A 68 27.08 -12.69 52.65
C SER A 68 27.94 -12.19 51.49
N SER A 69 28.54 -11.08 51.78
CA SER A 69 29.65 -10.37 51.18
C SER A 69 30.96 -11.18 51.15
N ALA A 70 31.85 -10.91 50.19
CA ALA A 70 33.25 -10.50 50.43
C ALA A 70 34.13 -10.51 49.16
N THR A 71 34.74 -9.38 48.90
CA THR A 71 36.20 -9.06 48.76
C THR A 71 36.94 -9.49 47.49
N ALA A 72 37.45 -8.46 46.82
CA ALA A 72 38.58 -8.52 45.86
C ALA A 72 39.90 -8.85 46.54
N PRO A 73 40.93 -9.27 45.79
CA PRO A 73 42.11 -8.42 45.76
C PRO A 73 42.80 -8.27 44.39
N ASP A 74 43.59 -7.21 44.35
CA ASP A 74 44.49 -6.74 43.33
C ASP A 74 45.53 -7.75 42.83
N GLY A 75 45.92 -7.58 41.55
CA GLY A 75 47.08 -8.25 41.01
C GLY A 75 47.55 -7.63 39.70
N ILE A 76 48.51 -6.74 39.78
CA ILE A 76 49.23 -6.07 38.69
C ILE A 76 50.10 -7.10 37.93
N SER A 77 50.07 -7.06 36.60
CA SER A 77 51.27 -7.33 35.78
C SER A 77 51.13 -6.82 34.35
N SER A 78 52.01 -5.93 34.03
CA SER A 78 52.36 -5.36 32.75
C SER A 78 52.99 -6.38 31.81
N SER A 79 52.59 -6.41 30.53
CA SER A 79 53.54 -6.65 29.43
C SER A 79 52.97 -6.05 28.14
N SER A 80 53.76 -5.15 27.59
CA SER A 80 53.73 -4.58 26.26
C SER A 80 53.80 -5.68 25.20
N ASP A 81 52.96 -5.61 24.14
CA ASP A 81 53.50 -5.77 22.80
C ASP A 81 52.55 -5.34 21.69
N ALA A 82 53.17 -4.68 20.71
CA ALA A 82 52.91 -4.61 19.30
C ALA A 82 51.51 -4.10 18.81
N GLY A 83 51.54 -2.86 18.35
CA GLY A 83 50.47 -2.25 17.54
C GLY A 83 50.17 -3.02 16.25
N VAL A 84 48.92 -3.39 16.13
CA VAL A 84 48.32 -3.72 14.86
C VAL A 84 47.62 -2.44 14.35
N PRO A 85 47.94 -1.96 13.14
CA PRO A 85 47.28 -0.79 12.58
C PRO A 85 45.78 -1.09 12.41
N PRO A 86 44.88 -0.12 12.64
CA PRO A 86 43.46 -0.32 12.34
C PRO A 86 43.31 -0.54 10.84
N THR A 87 42.88 -1.74 10.48
CA THR A 87 42.41 -2.03 9.14
C THR A 87 41.24 -1.10 8.88
N GLN A 88 41.48 -0.05 8.12
CA GLN A 88 40.39 0.74 7.51
C GLN A 88 39.56 -0.21 6.66
N SER A 89 38.38 -0.58 7.18
CA SER A 89 37.31 -1.11 6.35
C SER A 89 36.88 0.02 5.44
N SER A 90 37.53 0.13 4.29
CA SER A 90 36.97 0.82 3.16
C SER A 90 35.71 0.04 2.76
N SER A 91 34.55 0.51 3.19
CA SER A 91 33.28 0.16 2.55
C SER A 91 33.32 0.73 1.13
N SER A 92 33.96 0.01 0.22
CA SER A 92 33.70 0.16 -1.20
C SER A 92 32.22 -0.13 -1.37
N ALA A 93 31.46 0.88 -1.79
CA ALA A 93 30.12 0.68 -2.34
C ALA A 93 30.27 -0.33 -3.47
N GLY A 94 29.98 -1.60 -3.16
CA GLY A 94 30.04 -2.67 -4.12
C GLY A 94 29.02 -2.34 -5.20
N THR A 95 29.49 -2.06 -6.40
CA THR A 95 28.64 -2.15 -7.59
C THR A 95 27.98 -3.52 -7.53
N ALA A 96 26.65 -3.55 -7.37
CA ALA A 96 25.90 -4.81 -7.30
C ALA A 96 26.25 -5.58 -8.58
N GLN A 97 27.00 -6.68 -8.40
CA GLN A 97 27.52 -7.45 -9.50
C GLN A 97 26.33 -8.12 -10.19
N LEU A 98 26.04 -7.70 -11.42
CA LEU A 98 25.03 -8.36 -12.25
C LEU A 98 25.40 -9.82 -12.42
N ASP A 99 24.37 -10.68 -12.48
CA ASP A 99 24.53 -12.06 -12.93
C ASP A 99 25.24 -12.06 -14.30
N PRO A 100 26.39 -12.70 -14.45
CA PRO A 100 27.11 -12.76 -15.74
C PRO A 100 26.27 -13.28 -16.90
N SER A 101 25.23 -14.05 -16.62
CA SER A 101 24.28 -14.55 -17.63
C SER A 101 23.22 -13.53 -18.04
N CYS A 102 23.15 -12.38 -17.37
CA CYS A 102 22.17 -11.34 -17.67
C CYS A 102 22.53 -10.62 -18.99
N VAL A 103 21.79 -10.94 -20.04
CA VAL A 103 21.85 -10.19 -21.31
C VAL A 103 20.83 -9.07 -21.27
N GLU A 104 21.27 -7.84 -21.39
CA GLU A 104 20.39 -6.67 -21.43
C GLU A 104 19.47 -6.76 -22.66
N THR A 105 18.16 -6.82 -22.41
CA THR A 105 17.14 -6.84 -23.48
C THR A 105 16.44 -5.49 -23.56
N PRO A 106 15.90 -5.09 -24.72
CA PRO A 106 15.07 -3.90 -24.82
C PRO A 106 13.86 -3.94 -23.89
N VAL A 107 13.39 -2.78 -23.47
CA VAL A 107 12.10 -2.68 -22.75
C VAL A 107 10.98 -3.11 -23.69
N ILE A 108 10.12 -4.01 -23.22
CA ILE A 108 8.98 -4.51 -24.00
C ILE A 108 7.81 -3.56 -23.81
N ASP A 109 7.11 -3.22 -24.88
CA ASP A 109 5.82 -2.53 -24.80
C ASP A 109 4.79 -3.44 -24.13
N ILE A 110 4.18 -2.94 -23.05
CA ILE A 110 3.20 -3.68 -22.28
C ILE A 110 1.80 -3.23 -22.71
N PRO A 111 0.90 -4.17 -23.11
CA PRO A 111 -0.47 -3.81 -23.45
C PRO A 111 -1.20 -3.17 -22.28
N LEU A 112 -1.85 -2.04 -22.52
CA LEU A 112 -2.70 -1.36 -21.55
C LEU A 112 -4.16 -1.52 -21.93
N ASP A 113 -5.03 -1.64 -20.93
CA ASP A 113 -6.47 -1.59 -21.13
C ASP A 113 -6.98 -0.15 -21.36
N THR A 114 -8.28 0.01 -21.55
CA THR A 114 -8.91 1.32 -21.79
C THR A 114 -8.79 2.31 -20.62
N ASN A 115 -8.41 1.84 -19.44
CA ASN A 115 -8.15 2.65 -18.26
C ASN A 115 -6.67 2.96 -18.06
N GLY A 116 -5.80 2.54 -18.99
CA GLY A 116 -4.35 2.75 -18.90
C GLY A 116 -3.63 1.80 -17.96
N LEU A 117 -4.20 0.61 -17.70
CA LEU A 117 -3.66 -0.39 -16.79
C LEU A 117 -3.18 -1.63 -17.55
N ALA A 118 -1.97 -2.11 -17.22
CA ALA A 118 -1.47 -3.41 -17.64
C ALA A 118 -2.08 -4.55 -16.82
N ASP A 119 -2.02 -5.79 -17.30
CA ASP A 119 -2.17 -6.94 -16.39
C ASP A 119 -0.89 -7.07 -15.54
N ILE A 120 -1.03 -7.36 -14.24
CA ILE A 120 0.12 -7.52 -13.34
C ILE A 120 1.09 -8.62 -13.81
N ALA A 121 0.60 -9.66 -14.48
CA ALA A 121 1.47 -10.71 -15.05
C ALA A 121 2.37 -10.15 -16.15
N ASP A 122 1.87 -9.23 -16.99
CA ASP A 122 2.66 -8.61 -18.03
C ASP A 122 3.63 -7.58 -17.47
N ALA A 123 3.21 -6.79 -16.47
CA ALA A 123 4.11 -5.93 -15.71
C ALA A 123 5.25 -6.73 -15.07
N PHE A 124 4.94 -7.88 -14.46
CA PHE A 124 5.93 -8.77 -13.85
C PHE A 124 6.90 -9.36 -14.87
N LYS A 125 6.39 -9.91 -15.98
CA LYS A 125 7.22 -10.47 -17.07
C LYS A 125 8.12 -9.45 -17.74
N SER A 126 7.75 -8.17 -17.69
CA SER A 126 8.55 -7.09 -18.28
C SER A 126 9.81 -6.75 -17.47
N VAL A 127 9.94 -7.26 -16.23
CA VAL A 127 11.12 -7.00 -15.38
C VAL A 127 12.30 -7.79 -15.92
N ARG A 128 13.32 -7.08 -16.40
CA ARG A 128 14.53 -7.65 -17.01
C ARG A 128 15.49 -8.19 -15.93
N CYS A 129 16.46 -9.00 -16.34
CA CYS A 129 17.45 -9.57 -15.42
C CYS A 129 18.28 -8.50 -14.69
N ASN A 130 18.56 -7.35 -15.36
CA ASN A 130 19.28 -6.21 -14.79
C ASN A 130 18.37 -5.20 -14.07
N GLU A 131 17.10 -5.53 -13.85
CA GLU A 131 16.14 -4.67 -13.14
C GLU A 131 15.68 -5.31 -11.85
N LYS A 132 15.21 -4.47 -10.93
CA LYS A 132 14.52 -4.82 -9.68
C LYS A 132 13.16 -4.15 -9.67
N ALA A 133 12.17 -4.73 -8.98
CA ALA A 133 10.81 -4.20 -9.02
C ALA A 133 10.15 -4.17 -7.64
N VAL A 134 9.39 -3.10 -7.39
CA VAL A 134 8.47 -2.96 -6.26
C VAL A 134 7.05 -2.89 -6.79
N PHE A 135 6.20 -3.81 -6.36
CA PHE A 135 4.77 -3.85 -6.68
C PHE A 135 3.99 -3.24 -5.52
N ILE A 136 3.49 -2.04 -5.69
CA ILE A 136 2.64 -1.35 -4.71
C ILE A 136 1.21 -1.68 -5.06
N ILE A 137 0.48 -2.33 -4.14
CA ILE A 137 -0.81 -2.98 -4.42
C ILE A 137 -1.86 -2.53 -3.40
N ARG A 138 -3.06 -2.13 -3.83
CA ARG A 138 -4.24 -1.99 -2.96
C ARG A 138 -4.57 -3.36 -2.36
N HIS A 139 -4.96 -3.42 -1.10
CA HIS A 139 -5.41 -4.65 -0.46
C HIS A 139 -6.56 -5.32 -1.25
N GLY A 140 -6.74 -6.63 -1.04
CA GLY A 140 -7.87 -7.41 -1.57
C GLY A 140 -9.20 -7.00 -0.92
N GLU A 141 -10.30 -7.55 -1.42
CA GLU A 141 -11.63 -7.27 -0.89
C GLU A 141 -11.71 -7.55 0.61
N ARG A 142 -12.34 -6.65 1.34
CA ARG A 142 -12.48 -6.70 2.80
C ARG A 142 -13.93 -6.92 3.21
N ASP A 143 -14.14 -7.30 4.45
CA ASP A 143 -15.46 -7.34 5.06
C ASP A 143 -15.94 -5.92 5.38
N ASP A 144 -16.90 -5.42 4.60
CA ASP A 144 -17.49 -4.08 4.77
C ASP A 144 -18.37 -3.96 6.00
N GLY A 145 -18.77 -5.07 6.62
CA GLY A 145 -19.48 -5.08 7.89
C GLY A 145 -18.62 -4.70 9.09
N GLN A 146 -17.31 -4.66 8.92
CA GLN A 146 -16.34 -4.28 9.94
C GLN A 146 -15.58 -3.02 9.54
N THR A 147 -15.20 -2.22 10.54
CA THR A 147 -14.47 -0.96 10.33
C THR A 147 -13.14 -0.97 11.07
N GLY A 148 -12.19 -0.18 10.56
CA GLY A 148 -10.93 0.07 11.22
C GLY A 148 -9.80 -0.88 10.81
N ARG A 149 -8.79 -0.97 11.69
CA ARG A 149 -7.54 -1.70 11.43
C ARG A 149 -7.73 -3.20 11.41
N GLU A 150 -8.63 -3.71 12.24
CA GLU A 150 -8.87 -5.13 12.44
C GLU A 150 -9.75 -5.75 11.35
N THR A 151 -10.24 -4.96 10.38
CA THR A 151 -11.04 -5.46 9.26
C THR A 151 -10.23 -6.42 8.40
N PRO A 152 -10.60 -7.73 8.36
CA PRO A 152 -9.90 -8.71 7.56
C PRO A 152 -10.29 -8.66 6.08
N LEU A 153 -9.58 -9.43 5.25
CA LEU A 153 -10.07 -9.80 3.93
C LEU A 153 -11.33 -10.66 4.04
N THR A 154 -12.22 -10.53 3.06
CA THR A 154 -13.32 -11.50 2.92
C THR A 154 -12.77 -12.89 2.65
N TYR A 155 -13.43 -13.91 3.23
CA TYR A 155 -13.18 -15.31 2.94
C TYR A 155 -14.49 -16.10 3.01
N TRP A 156 -14.89 -16.65 1.87
CA TRP A 156 -16.12 -17.42 1.73
C TRP A 156 -15.81 -18.79 1.14
N GLU A 157 -15.67 -19.79 2.00
CA GLU A 157 -15.15 -21.11 1.68
C GLU A 157 -15.89 -21.80 0.52
N ASN A 158 -17.21 -21.60 0.43
CA ASN A 158 -18.09 -22.29 -0.53
C ASN A 158 -18.69 -21.37 -1.59
N GLU A 159 -18.28 -20.11 -1.65
CA GLU A 159 -18.78 -19.19 -2.65
C GLU A 159 -18.16 -19.47 -4.04
N PRO A 160 -18.99 -19.54 -5.10
CA PRO A 160 -18.47 -19.66 -6.45
C PRO A 160 -17.73 -18.39 -6.85
N ASP A 161 -16.87 -18.52 -7.86
CA ASP A 161 -16.30 -17.35 -8.50
C ASP A 161 -17.42 -16.50 -9.13
N SER A 162 -17.20 -15.21 -9.21
CA SER A 162 -18.15 -14.28 -9.83
C SER A 162 -18.43 -14.65 -11.30
N SER A 163 -19.51 -14.14 -11.85
CA SER A 163 -19.94 -14.42 -13.24
C SER A 163 -18.88 -14.11 -14.31
N ASN A 164 -17.90 -13.26 -13.98
CA ASN A 164 -16.76 -12.97 -14.84
C ASN A 164 -15.52 -13.86 -14.57
N GLY A 165 -15.67 -14.92 -13.74
CA GLY A 165 -14.61 -15.86 -13.40
C GLY A 165 -13.56 -15.32 -12.44
N GLN A 166 -13.82 -14.20 -11.77
CA GLN A 166 -12.93 -13.69 -10.73
C GLN A 166 -13.31 -14.28 -9.36
N PRO A 167 -12.31 -14.52 -8.47
CA PRO A 167 -12.60 -14.96 -7.12
C PRO A 167 -13.50 -13.97 -6.39
N SER A 168 -14.52 -14.49 -5.69
CA SER A 168 -15.54 -13.68 -5.00
C SER A 168 -15.12 -13.19 -3.61
N ASP A 169 -13.90 -13.49 -3.15
CA ASP A 169 -13.40 -13.03 -1.85
C ASP A 169 -11.94 -12.58 -1.90
N GLY A 170 -11.58 -11.71 -0.96
CA GLY A 170 -10.27 -11.06 -0.91
C GLY A 170 -9.10 -12.01 -0.73
N VAL A 171 -9.27 -13.11 0.02
CA VAL A 171 -8.24 -14.13 0.23
C VAL A 171 -7.90 -14.85 -1.08
N ARG A 172 -8.92 -15.32 -1.80
CA ARG A 172 -8.71 -16.00 -3.10
C ARG A 172 -8.24 -15.02 -4.18
N GLN A 173 -8.73 -13.78 -4.16
CA GLN A 173 -8.24 -12.70 -5.03
C GLN A 173 -6.73 -12.47 -4.88
N ALA A 174 -6.24 -12.33 -3.64
CA ALA A 174 -4.81 -12.14 -3.36
C ALA A 174 -3.98 -13.35 -3.80
N ARG A 175 -4.47 -14.57 -3.56
CA ARG A 175 -3.82 -15.81 -4.05
C ARG A 175 -3.77 -15.90 -5.57
N ALA A 176 -4.83 -15.45 -6.26
CA ALA A 176 -4.85 -15.40 -7.73
C ALA A 176 -3.80 -14.44 -8.28
N VAL A 177 -3.60 -13.29 -7.65
CA VAL A 177 -2.49 -12.37 -7.97
C VAL A 177 -1.14 -13.03 -7.73
N GLY A 178 -0.97 -13.71 -6.59
CA GLY A 178 0.27 -14.44 -6.30
C GLY A 178 0.64 -15.46 -7.38
N LYS A 179 -0.34 -16.19 -7.93
CA LYS A 179 -0.14 -17.12 -9.05
C LYS A 179 0.37 -16.46 -10.33
N LYS A 180 0.18 -15.15 -10.49
CA LYS A 180 0.71 -14.38 -11.62
C LYS A 180 2.16 -13.92 -11.42
N LEU A 181 2.68 -13.97 -10.18
CA LEU A 181 4.00 -13.48 -9.78
C LEU A 181 5.00 -14.62 -9.50
N ILE A 182 4.94 -15.71 -10.27
CA ILE A 182 5.79 -16.89 -10.06
C ILE A 182 7.22 -16.61 -10.49
N SER A 183 8.16 -16.76 -9.53
CA SER A 183 9.59 -16.67 -9.73
C SER A 183 10.30 -17.57 -8.71
N ALA A 184 11.52 -18.03 -9.06
CA ALA A 184 12.41 -18.70 -8.12
C ALA A 184 13.03 -17.70 -7.12
N GLU A 185 13.05 -16.41 -7.45
CA GLU A 185 13.57 -15.35 -6.58
C GLU A 185 12.69 -15.18 -5.32
N GLU A 186 13.33 -14.91 -4.21
CA GLU A 186 12.65 -14.57 -2.97
C GLU A 186 12.05 -13.16 -3.08
N PHE A 187 10.81 -13.01 -2.58
CA PHE A 187 10.15 -11.72 -2.45
C PHE A 187 10.18 -11.26 -1.00
N VAL A 188 10.36 -9.96 -0.80
CA VAL A 188 10.13 -9.32 0.48
C VAL A 188 8.80 -8.55 0.42
N TYR A 189 8.14 -8.47 1.57
CA TYR A 189 6.82 -7.88 1.68
C TYR A 189 6.83 -6.74 2.68
N SER A 190 6.05 -5.70 2.41
CA SER A 190 5.76 -4.64 3.36
C SER A 190 4.27 -4.36 3.35
N HIS A 191 3.71 -4.03 4.50
CA HIS A 191 2.29 -3.73 4.58
C HIS A 191 2.03 -2.61 5.59
N THR A 192 0.90 -1.92 5.47
CA THR A 192 0.46 -0.99 6.50
C THR A 192 0.01 -1.78 7.74
N ASN A 193 -0.16 -1.12 8.86
CA ASN A 193 -0.58 -1.76 10.12
C ASN A 193 -2.09 -2.10 10.16
N TYR A 194 -2.67 -2.50 9.02
CA TYR A 194 -4.04 -2.99 8.89
C TYR A 194 -4.04 -4.48 8.57
N VAL A 195 -4.89 -5.25 9.25
CA VAL A 195 -4.99 -6.71 9.07
C VAL A 195 -5.18 -7.08 7.59
N ARG A 196 -6.05 -6.39 6.86
CA ARG A 196 -6.30 -6.65 5.44
C ARG A 196 -5.08 -6.48 4.54
N THR A 197 -4.18 -5.53 4.85
CA THR A 197 -2.96 -5.33 4.03
C THR A 197 -1.93 -6.41 4.31
N GLU A 198 -1.75 -6.83 5.57
CA GLU A 198 -0.92 -7.98 5.95
C GLU A 198 -1.44 -9.26 5.31
N GLN A 199 -2.76 -9.55 5.44
CA GLN A 199 -3.39 -10.71 4.85
C GLN A 199 -3.29 -10.72 3.32
N THR A 200 -3.35 -9.55 2.67
CA THR A 200 -3.13 -9.44 1.21
C THR A 200 -1.73 -9.89 0.85
N CYS A 201 -0.70 -9.32 1.48
CA CYS A 201 0.68 -9.71 1.26
C CYS A 201 0.92 -11.20 1.54
N TYR A 202 0.41 -11.71 2.66
CA TYR A 202 0.52 -13.12 3.03
C TYR A 202 -0.12 -14.05 2.00
N ASN A 203 -1.34 -13.73 1.52
CA ASN A 203 -2.02 -14.56 0.53
C ASN A 203 -1.41 -14.45 -0.87
N ILE A 204 -0.83 -13.30 -1.25
CA ILE A 204 0.01 -13.21 -2.46
C ILE A 204 1.21 -14.16 -2.33
N ASN A 205 1.90 -14.18 -1.19
CA ASN A 205 3.01 -15.09 -0.94
C ASN A 205 2.60 -16.57 -1.06
N LEU A 206 1.48 -16.94 -0.45
CA LEU A 206 0.92 -18.30 -0.58
C LEU A 206 0.55 -18.63 -2.03
N GLY A 207 -0.05 -17.69 -2.76
CA GLY A 207 -0.41 -17.86 -4.16
C GLY A 207 0.80 -18.11 -5.07
N ARG A 208 1.98 -17.57 -4.70
CA ARG A 208 3.26 -17.85 -5.36
C ARG A 208 3.83 -19.23 -5.03
N GLY A 209 3.22 -19.96 -4.10
CA GLY A 209 3.72 -21.27 -3.63
C GLY A 209 4.84 -21.16 -2.59
N GLN A 210 5.08 -20.00 -2.01
CA GLN A 210 6.12 -19.78 -1.00
C GLN A 210 5.56 -20.04 0.41
N GLN A 211 6.35 -20.72 1.24
CA GLN A 211 5.98 -21.02 2.63
C GLN A 211 6.53 -19.97 3.61
N THR A 212 7.71 -19.43 3.33
CA THR A 212 8.31 -18.38 4.15
C THR A 212 7.71 -17.03 3.76
N PHE A 213 7.32 -16.27 4.77
CA PHE A 213 6.76 -14.93 4.61
C PHE A 213 7.65 -13.90 5.33
N THR A 214 8.61 -13.33 4.59
CA THR A 214 9.51 -12.29 5.08
C THR A 214 8.85 -10.94 4.88
N HIS A 215 8.45 -10.28 5.98
CA HIS A 215 7.68 -9.03 5.90
C HIS A 215 8.04 -8.03 6.99
N ASP A 216 7.71 -6.76 6.74
CA ASP A 216 7.79 -5.65 7.68
C ASP A 216 6.51 -4.80 7.62
N THR A 217 6.36 -3.86 8.55
CA THR A 217 5.25 -2.91 8.57
C THR A 217 5.70 -1.51 8.21
N THR A 218 4.85 -0.77 7.50
CA THR A 218 5.05 0.64 7.21
C THR A 218 3.75 1.44 7.33
N SER A 219 3.84 2.68 7.77
CA SER A 219 2.72 3.64 7.82
C SER A 219 2.77 4.67 6.69
N LEU A 220 3.76 4.61 5.80
CA LEU A 220 4.03 5.67 4.83
C LEU A 220 3.07 5.67 3.64
N TYR A 221 2.42 4.54 3.35
CA TYR A 221 1.64 4.32 2.13
C TYR A 221 0.14 4.50 2.35
N SER A 222 -0.27 5.72 2.75
CA SER A 222 -1.67 6.14 2.85
C SER A 222 -1.81 7.59 2.42
N ILE A 223 -3.03 8.09 2.29
CA ILE A 223 -3.29 9.50 1.97
C ILE A 223 -2.63 10.47 2.98
N SER A 224 -2.37 10.02 4.21
CA SER A 224 -1.70 10.83 5.23
C SER A 224 -0.31 11.30 4.79
N TRP A 225 0.37 10.56 3.92
CA TRP A 225 1.64 10.95 3.31
C TRP A 225 1.54 12.23 2.48
N TYR A 226 0.40 12.43 1.83
CA TYR A 226 0.15 13.57 0.95
C TYR A 226 -0.53 14.75 1.67
N LYS A 227 -1.11 14.55 2.86
CA LYS A 227 -1.81 15.63 3.59
C LYS A 227 -0.82 16.66 4.14
N LYS A 228 -0.99 17.91 3.75
CA LYS A 228 -0.26 19.08 4.23
C LYS A 228 -0.96 19.72 5.42
N ASP A 229 -2.27 19.90 5.31
CA ASP A 229 -3.13 20.49 6.31
C ASP A 229 -4.29 19.58 6.63
N LYS A 230 -4.28 18.98 7.85
CA LYS A 230 -5.29 18.02 8.27
C LYS A 230 -6.66 18.66 8.50
N GLU A 231 -6.71 19.90 8.99
CA GLU A 231 -7.96 20.61 9.27
C GLU A 231 -8.66 20.97 7.95
N ARG A 232 -7.89 21.45 6.97
CA ARG A 232 -8.40 21.69 5.62
C ARG A 232 -8.89 20.43 4.94
N TYR A 233 -8.14 19.35 5.06
CA TYR A 233 -8.58 18.06 4.53
C TYR A 233 -9.91 17.62 5.14
N SER A 234 -10.03 17.62 6.48
CA SER A 234 -11.28 17.25 7.16
C SER A 234 -12.44 18.18 6.78
N PHE A 235 -12.20 19.48 6.63
CA PHE A 235 -13.22 20.41 6.14
C PHE A 235 -13.75 20.02 4.76
N TYR A 236 -12.86 19.63 3.83
CA TYR A 236 -13.29 19.20 2.49
C TYR A 236 -13.98 17.84 2.50
N GLU A 237 -13.52 16.92 3.30
CA GLU A 237 -14.13 15.61 3.51
C GLU A 237 -15.56 15.77 4.02
N ASP A 238 -15.79 16.58 5.04
CA ASP A 238 -17.10 16.87 5.63
C ASP A 238 -18.02 17.62 4.64
N SER A 239 -17.48 18.59 3.91
CA SER A 239 -18.27 19.43 2.99
C SER A 239 -18.67 18.69 1.72
N THR A 240 -17.86 17.76 1.24
CA THR A 240 -18.18 16.94 0.05
C THR A 240 -18.91 15.67 0.40
N THR A 241 -18.89 15.24 1.67
CA THR A 241 -19.40 13.95 2.15
C THR A 241 -18.84 12.73 1.40
N ASN A 242 -17.74 12.92 0.64
CA ASN A 242 -17.12 11.86 -0.13
C ASN A 242 -15.63 12.11 -0.34
N VAL A 243 -14.81 11.42 0.43
CA VAL A 243 -13.35 11.50 0.39
C VAL A 243 -12.75 11.19 -0.98
N ARG A 244 -13.39 10.33 -1.77
CA ARG A 244 -12.94 9.97 -3.12
C ARG A 244 -12.99 11.16 -4.08
N LEU A 245 -14.00 12.05 -3.94
CA LEU A 245 -14.07 13.30 -4.69
C LEU A 245 -12.88 14.21 -4.38
N VAL A 246 -12.54 14.37 -3.10
CA VAL A 246 -11.44 15.23 -2.65
C VAL A 246 -10.10 14.73 -3.18
N ILE A 247 -9.80 13.45 -2.97
CA ILE A 247 -8.52 12.85 -3.38
C ILE A 247 -8.38 12.87 -4.91
N SER A 248 -9.41 12.44 -5.64
CA SER A 248 -9.37 12.41 -7.09
C SER A 248 -9.28 13.82 -7.70
N GLY A 249 -10.08 14.76 -7.20
CA GLY A 249 -10.03 16.16 -7.66
C GLY A 249 -8.68 16.82 -7.41
N TRP A 250 -8.05 16.54 -6.26
CA TRP A 250 -6.70 17.01 -6.00
C TRP A 250 -5.67 16.38 -6.93
N ALA A 251 -5.67 15.05 -7.03
CA ALA A 251 -4.63 14.34 -7.75
C ALA A 251 -4.61 14.65 -9.26
N TYR A 252 -5.77 14.89 -9.87
CA TYR A 252 -5.87 15.17 -11.31
C TYR A 252 -5.88 16.64 -11.67
N ASP A 253 -6.64 17.44 -10.93
CA ASP A 253 -6.98 18.82 -11.31
C ASP A 253 -6.47 19.84 -10.31
N ASN A 254 -5.67 19.39 -9.32
CA ASN A 254 -5.13 20.25 -8.26
C ASN A 254 -6.20 21.01 -7.47
N LEU A 255 -7.43 20.48 -7.43
CA LEU A 255 -8.47 20.98 -6.53
C LEU A 255 -8.05 20.72 -5.08
N TYR A 256 -8.49 21.54 -4.13
CA TYR A 256 -8.17 21.34 -2.70
C TYR A 256 -6.65 21.37 -2.38
N ALA A 257 -5.85 22.03 -3.19
CA ALA A 257 -4.38 22.06 -3.09
C ALA A 257 -3.85 22.63 -1.76
N ASP A 258 -4.64 23.41 -1.05
CA ASP A 258 -4.30 23.95 0.27
C ASP A 258 -4.27 22.86 1.36
N ALA A 259 -5.00 21.75 1.17
CA ALA A 259 -4.99 20.60 2.07
C ALA A 259 -3.86 19.61 1.80
N PHE A 260 -3.24 19.65 0.63
CA PHE A 260 -2.25 18.66 0.20
C PHE A 260 -0.90 19.29 -0.16
N TYR A 261 0.14 18.48 -0.08
CA TYR A 261 1.44 18.77 -0.68
C TYR A 261 1.34 18.67 -2.21
N ASP A 262 2.36 19.18 -2.91
CA ASP A 262 2.51 18.93 -4.34
C ASP A 262 2.63 17.42 -4.61
N LEU A 263 1.81 16.91 -5.54
CA LEU A 263 1.72 15.48 -5.84
C LEU A 263 3.05 14.91 -6.34
N LYS A 264 3.71 15.64 -7.24
CA LYS A 264 4.97 15.21 -7.84
C LYS A 264 6.08 15.20 -6.80
N GLU A 265 6.25 16.28 -6.05
CA GLU A 265 7.28 16.42 -5.03
C GLU A 265 7.18 15.29 -3.98
N LYS A 266 5.98 15.02 -3.47
CA LYS A 266 5.76 14.00 -2.45
C LYS A 266 5.89 12.58 -2.99
N SER A 267 5.51 12.33 -4.22
CA SER A 267 5.69 11.03 -4.86
C SER A 267 7.17 10.75 -5.17
N GLU A 268 7.92 11.74 -5.64
CA GLU A 268 9.37 11.61 -5.82
C GLU A 268 10.11 11.41 -4.48
N GLU A 269 9.64 12.07 -3.41
CA GLU A 269 10.22 11.94 -2.09
C GLU A 269 10.11 10.49 -1.57
N ILE A 270 8.92 9.87 -1.64
CA ILE A 270 8.74 8.50 -1.15
C ILE A 270 9.47 7.46 -2.00
N ILE A 271 9.56 7.70 -3.32
CA ILE A 271 10.35 6.83 -4.21
C ILE A 271 11.81 6.81 -3.75
N LYS A 272 12.41 7.97 -3.54
CA LYS A 272 13.81 8.11 -3.13
C LYS A 272 14.08 7.63 -1.71
N LYS A 273 13.12 7.78 -0.80
CA LYS A 273 13.30 7.39 0.60
C LYS A 273 13.16 5.90 0.84
N ASP A 274 12.20 5.25 0.17
CA ASP A 274 11.79 3.91 0.57
C ASP A 274 11.48 2.96 -0.60
N ILE A 275 10.77 3.42 -1.64
CA ILE A 275 10.31 2.51 -2.69
C ILE A 275 11.48 2.01 -3.53
N ALA A 276 12.29 2.93 -4.06
CA ALA A 276 13.43 2.64 -4.93
C ALA A 276 14.59 3.61 -4.66
N PRO A 277 15.20 3.56 -3.47
CA PRO A 277 16.27 4.49 -3.09
C PRO A 277 17.52 4.33 -3.95
N SER A 278 17.90 3.09 -4.30
CA SER A 278 18.94 2.76 -5.27
C SER A 278 18.83 1.29 -5.65
N TYR A 279 19.28 0.94 -6.85
CA TYR A 279 19.32 -0.45 -7.30
C TYR A 279 20.09 -1.37 -6.31
N ALA A 280 21.24 -0.89 -5.81
CA ALA A 280 22.10 -1.70 -4.93
C ALA A 280 21.42 -2.10 -3.62
N SER A 281 20.56 -1.25 -3.07
CA SER A 281 19.91 -1.45 -1.77
C SER A 281 18.63 -2.29 -1.82
N MET A 282 18.12 -2.60 -3.02
CA MET A 282 16.84 -3.30 -3.17
C MET A 282 17.00 -4.81 -3.35
N ASN A 283 16.02 -5.58 -2.89
CA ASN A 283 15.81 -6.96 -3.30
C ASN A 283 15.32 -7.01 -4.76
N LYS A 284 15.43 -8.19 -5.40
CA LYS A 284 14.94 -8.36 -6.79
C LYS A 284 13.46 -8.00 -6.90
N TYR A 285 12.66 -8.47 -5.96
CA TYR A 285 11.22 -8.18 -5.89
C TYR A 285 10.78 -7.80 -4.48
N ARG A 286 9.98 -6.74 -4.40
CA ARG A 286 9.27 -6.33 -3.17
C ARG A 286 7.80 -6.11 -3.50
N VAL A 287 6.91 -6.54 -2.61
CA VAL A 287 5.47 -6.23 -2.68
C VAL A 287 5.10 -5.36 -1.50
N ILE A 288 4.42 -4.25 -1.75
CA ILE A 288 3.91 -3.34 -0.73
C ILE A 288 2.40 -3.33 -0.79
N CYS A 289 1.74 -3.90 0.23
CA CYS A 289 0.28 -3.92 0.32
C CYS A 289 -0.22 -2.69 1.08
N THR A 290 -1.06 -1.89 0.42
CA THR A 290 -1.52 -0.59 0.90
C THR A 290 -3.01 -0.36 0.57
N HIS A 291 -3.42 0.90 0.50
CA HIS A 291 -4.79 1.36 0.32
C HIS A 291 -4.98 2.11 -0.99
N ASP A 292 -6.23 2.20 -1.42
CA ASP A 292 -6.66 2.90 -2.62
C ASP A 292 -6.35 4.40 -2.60
N ASP A 293 -6.45 5.01 -1.42
CA ASP A 293 -6.16 6.42 -1.18
C ASP A 293 -4.68 6.82 -1.38
N PHE A 294 -3.77 5.84 -1.33
CA PHE A 294 -2.38 6.00 -1.77
C PHE A 294 -2.20 5.60 -3.24
N VAL A 295 -2.80 4.49 -3.65
CA VAL A 295 -2.62 3.94 -5.01
C VAL A 295 -3.13 4.93 -6.07
N LEU A 296 -4.27 5.60 -5.84
CA LEU A 296 -4.82 6.56 -6.79
C LEU A 296 -3.83 7.71 -7.09
N PRO A 297 -3.44 8.57 -6.13
CA PRO A 297 -2.57 9.70 -6.42
C PRO A 297 -1.20 9.25 -6.94
N PHE A 298 -0.65 8.15 -6.43
CA PHE A 298 0.60 7.62 -6.92
C PHE A 298 0.50 7.15 -8.38
N SER A 299 -0.61 6.49 -8.77
CA SER A 299 -0.88 6.10 -10.16
C SER A 299 -1.04 7.30 -11.08
N VAL A 300 -1.70 8.38 -10.63
CA VAL A 300 -1.84 9.63 -11.39
C VAL A 300 -0.46 10.25 -11.65
N PHE A 301 0.39 10.32 -10.63
CA PHE A 301 1.74 10.83 -10.77
C PHE A 301 2.57 10.02 -11.79
N VAL A 302 2.64 8.69 -11.63
CA VAL A 302 3.52 7.84 -12.46
C VAL A 302 3.04 7.71 -13.90
N SER A 303 1.74 7.87 -14.15
CA SER A 303 1.15 7.84 -15.49
C SER A 303 1.01 9.21 -16.14
N ASN A 304 1.42 10.27 -15.44
CA ASN A 304 1.15 11.66 -15.85
C ASN A 304 -0.35 11.89 -16.15
N GLY A 305 -1.22 11.33 -15.30
CA GLY A 305 -2.68 11.46 -15.42
C GLY A 305 -3.33 10.58 -16.49
N ALA A 306 -2.59 9.66 -17.11
CA ALA A 306 -3.12 8.79 -18.18
C ALA A 306 -4.02 7.67 -17.65
N VAL A 307 -3.80 7.18 -16.41
CA VAL A 307 -4.70 6.21 -15.76
C VAL A 307 -6.05 6.86 -15.48
N ASN A 308 -7.15 6.13 -15.74
CA ASN A 308 -8.50 6.65 -15.57
C ASN A 308 -9.10 6.31 -14.18
N TYR A 309 -8.65 7.03 -13.15
CA TYR A 309 -9.22 7.01 -11.80
C TYR A 309 -9.87 8.35 -11.44
N LYS A 310 -10.52 9.00 -12.44
CA LYS A 310 -11.14 10.34 -12.29
C LYS A 310 -12.48 10.24 -11.57
N TYR A 311 -12.50 9.83 -10.31
CA TYR A 311 -13.74 9.65 -9.54
C TYR A 311 -14.62 10.90 -9.53
N HIS A 312 -14.04 12.08 -9.42
CA HIS A 312 -14.76 13.36 -9.43
C HIS A 312 -15.44 13.69 -10.78
N VAL A 313 -15.12 12.96 -11.85
CA VAL A 313 -15.73 13.14 -13.20
C VAL A 313 -16.47 11.91 -13.68
N THR A 314 -15.90 10.73 -13.50
CA THR A 314 -16.37 9.48 -14.08
C THR A 314 -16.82 8.44 -13.05
N SER A 315 -16.67 8.74 -11.76
CA SER A 315 -16.88 7.80 -10.64
C SER A 315 -15.95 6.59 -10.67
N HIS A 316 -14.83 6.65 -11.41
CA HIS A 316 -13.84 5.59 -11.49
C HIS A 316 -12.86 5.66 -10.31
N TRP A 317 -12.74 4.55 -9.59
CA TRP A 317 -11.85 4.39 -8.44
C TRP A 317 -10.98 3.14 -8.60
N PRO A 318 -9.74 3.10 -8.05
CA PRO A 318 -8.91 1.90 -8.12
C PRO A 318 -9.60 0.68 -7.54
N TYR A 319 -9.79 -0.39 -8.31
CA TYR A 319 -10.35 -1.64 -7.81
C TYR A 319 -9.36 -2.37 -6.88
N PHE A 320 -9.82 -3.38 -6.15
CA PHE A 320 -8.95 -4.20 -5.30
C PHE A 320 -7.79 -4.80 -6.10
N LEU A 321 -6.63 -4.90 -5.48
CA LEU A 321 -5.40 -5.45 -6.07
C LEU A 321 -4.90 -4.72 -7.32
N THR A 322 -5.35 -3.49 -7.56
CA THR A 322 -4.71 -2.58 -8.51
C THR A 322 -3.49 -1.93 -7.89
N GLY A 323 -2.60 -1.42 -8.71
CA GLY A 323 -1.39 -0.79 -8.19
C GLY A 323 -0.43 -0.28 -9.24
N VAL A 324 0.82 -0.10 -8.82
CA VAL A 324 1.92 0.37 -9.66
C VAL A 324 3.15 -0.50 -9.43
N ALA A 325 3.77 -0.97 -10.50
CA ALA A 325 5.12 -1.51 -10.48
C ALA A 325 6.13 -0.36 -10.69
N VAL A 326 7.02 -0.17 -9.74
CA VAL A 326 8.17 0.72 -9.81
C VAL A 326 9.38 -0.15 -10.12
N ILE A 327 9.98 0.02 -11.29
CA ILE A 327 11.05 -0.83 -11.81
C ILE A 327 12.30 0.03 -11.98
N ILE A 328 13.40 -0.39 -11.36
CA ILE A 328 14.69 0.31 -11.39
C ILE A 328 15.75 -0.57 -12.04
N ASP A 329 16.55 -0.02 -12.94
CA ASP A 329 17.68 -0.71 -13.55
C ASP A 329 18.98 -0.49 -12.77
N ASN A 330 20.03 -1.19 -13.19
CA ASN A 330 21.36 -1.12 -12.58
C ASN A 330 22.10 0.22 -12.82
N LYS A 331 21.46 1.18 -13.49
CA LYS A 331 21.91 2.57 -13.67
C LYS A 331 21.04 3.55 -12.88
N ASP A 332 20.22 3.02 -11.93
CA ASP A 332 19.24 3.77 -11.15
C ASP A 332 18.17 4.49 -11.98
N GLN A 333 17.92 4.03 -13.23
CA GLN A 333 16.85 4.57 -14.05
C GLN A 333 15.53 3.88 -13.69
N ILE A 334 14.49 4.69 -13.43
CA ILE A 334 13.19 4.19 -12.96
C ILE A 334 12.17 4.29 -14.10
N ARG A 335 11.38 3.23 -14.26
CA ARG A 335 10.17 3.21 -15.06
C ARG A 335 8.99 2.70 -14.25
N TYR A 336 7.79 3.05 -14.69
CA TYR A 336 6.56 2.74 -13.96
C TYR A 336 5.58 1.99 -14.85
N VAL A 337 4.84 1.06 -14.25
CA VAL A 337 3.78 0.32 -14.93
C VAL A 337 2.56 0.27 -14.02
N PRO A 338 1.55 1.14 -14.21
CA PRO A 338 0.25 0.99 -13.55
C PRO A 338 -0.41 -0.33 -13.97
N PHE A 339 -0.98 -1.08 -13.03
CA PHE A 339 -1.52 -2.39 -13.32
C PHE A 339 -2.82 -2.69 -12.58
N ARG A 340 -3.57 -3.66 -13.11
CA ARG A 340 -4.65 -4.38 -12.44
C ARG A 340 -4.19 -5.80 -12.08
N GLY A 341 -4.50 -6.25 -10.89
CA GLY A 341 -4.17 -7.61 -10.42
C GLY A 341 -5.20 -8.65 -10.89
N LEU A 342 -6.46 -8.22 -10.99
CA LEU A 342 -7.61 -9.02 -11.45
C LEU A 342 -8.03 -8.61 -12.86
N GLY A 343 -9.12 -9.23 -13.36
CA GLY A 343 -9.72 -8.86 -14.64
C GLY A 343 -10.30 -7.44 -14.69
N ILE A 344 -10.60 -6.88 -13.50
CA ILE A 344 -11.17 -5.54 -13.31
C ILE A 344 -10.08 -4.66 -12.67
N GLY A 345 -9.92 -3.43 -13.16
CA GLY A 345 -8.96 -2.46 -12.64
C GLY A 345 -9.60 -1.19 -12.06
N VAL A 346 -10.89 -0.99 -12.35
CA VAL A 346 -11.67 0.20 -11.98
C VAL A 346 -13.02 -0.24 -11.45
N GLU A 347 -13.49 0.34 -10.34
CA GLU A 347 -14.84 0.21 -9.77
C GLU A 347 -15.65 1.49 -9.99
#